data_a480b6d7ebc30048812501a764bd4bc1
#
_entry.id   a480b6d7ebc30048812501a764bd4bc1
#
_cell.length_a   1.000
_cell.length_b   1.000
_cell.length_c   1.000
_cell.angle_alpha   90.00
_cell.angle_beta   90.00
_cell.angle_gamma   90.00
#
_symmetry.space_group_name_H-M   'P 1'
#
loop_
_entity.id
_entity.type
_entity.pdbx_description
1 polymer ?
#
loop_
_entity_poly.entity_id
_entity_poly.type
_entity_poly.pdbx_seq_one_letter_code
_entity_poly.pdbx_strand_id
1 'polypeptide(L)'
;GLKPDRLNASIGVLSGGERRRVELARILFAGSDTLLLDEPTNHLDIDAKTWLLGFLREYRGALLVISHDLELLDEAITRVLHLDRPQEESVGSIVEYRGTYTQYLSSRAADEARRAKKASMQEKEMARLQGVVDRFGAKASKAAMAHSIEKRIARIEDTKVEGPTKDKKLKVRFPEPP
;
A
#
# COMPACT_ATOMS: atom_id res chain seq x y z
N GLY A 1 -16.96 12.50 23.88
CA GLY A 1 -17.53 11.42 24.69
C GLY A 1 -19.05 11.39 24.66
N LEU A 2 -19.67 10.40 25.35
CA LEU A 2 -21.11 10.41 25.59
C LEU A 2 -21.47 11.52 26.58
N LYS A 3 -22.61 12.21 26.36
CA LYS A 3 -23.13 13.14 27.33
C LYS A 3 -23.55 12.41 28.59
N PRO A 4 -23.42 13.02 29.80
CA PRO A 4 -23.74 12.34 31.06
C PRO A 4 -25.17 11.79 31.15
N ASP A 5 -26.14 12.46 30.54
CA ASP A 5 -27.54 12.03 30.47
C ASP A 5 -27.77 10.77 29.58
N ARG A 6 -26.77 10.43 28.76
CA ARG A 6 -26.80 9.25 27.87
C ARG A 6 -26.14 7.98 28.46
N LEU A 7 -25.47 8.10 29.61
CA LEU A 7 -24.72 6.97 30.20
C LEU A 7 -25.65 5.80 30.60
N ASN A 8 -26.88 6.11 30.99
CA ASN A 8 -27.88 5.11 31.37
C ASN A 8 -28.89 4.79 30.25
N ALA A 9 -28.67 5.32 29.05
CA ALA A 9 -29.59 5.11 27.93
C ALA A 9 -29.41 3.70 27.35
N SER A 10 -30.53 3.09 26.90
CA SER A 10 -30.46 1.86 26.13
C SER A 10 -29.71 2.08 24.82
N ILE A 11 -28.91 1.09 24.41
CA ILE A 11 -28.14 1.14 23.14
C ILE A 11 -29.04 1.44 21.94
N GLY A 12 -30.30 0.97 21.98
CA GLY A 12 -31.28 1.18 20.90
C GLY A 12 -31.67 2.64 20.66
N VAL A 13 -31.56 3.52 21.66
CA VAL A 13 -31.90 4.95 21.56
C VAL A 13 -30.69 5.86 21.26
N LEU A 14 -29.49 5.27 21.18
CA LEU A 14 -28.28 6.00 20.83
C LEU A 14 -28.22 6.26 19.30
N SER A 15 -27.70 7.40 18.94
CA SER A 15 -27.34 7.69 17.54
C SER A 15 -26.28 6.72 17.02
N GLY A 16 -26.16 6.59 15.69
CA GLY A 16 -25.15 5.72 15.08
C GLY A 16 -23.72 6.00 15.57
N GLY A 17 -23.35 7.28 15.68
CA GLY A 17 -22.04 7.69 16.19
C GLY A 17 -21.84 7.39 17.68
N GLU A 18 -22.86 7.60 18.52
CA GLU A 18 -22.80 7.25 19.95
C GLU A 18 -22.67 5.73 20.14
N ARG A 19 -23.43 4.95 19.39
CA ARG A 19 -23.36 3.48 19.41
C ARG A 19 -21.96 2.98 19.03
N ARG A 20 -21.38 3.53 17.96
CA ARG A 20 -20.03 3.18 17.53
C ARG A 20 -18.98 3.49 18.60
N ARG A 21 -19.10 4.63 19.29
CA ARG A 21 -18.18 4.98 20.40
C ARG A 21 -18.31 4.03 21.58
N VAL A 22 -19.53 3.63 21.95
CA VAL A 22 -19.74 2.63 23.01
C VAL A 22 -19.13 1.29 22.63
N GLU A 23 -19.34 0.85 21.40
CA GLU A 23 -18.78 -0.41 20.91
C GLU A 23 -17.25 -0.38 20.89
N LEU A 24 -16.64 0.71 20.41
CA LEU A 24 -15.20 0.90 20.46
C LEU A 24 -14.67 0.85 21.89
N ALA A 25 -15.30 1.60 22.81
CA ALA A 25 -14.92 1.55 24.23
C ALA A 25 -15.01 0.12 24.80
N ARG A 26 -16.07 -0.61 24.50
CA ARG A 26 -16.25 -2.01 24.92
C ARG A 26 -15.10 -2.89 24.42
N ILE A 27 -14.70 -2.76 23.15
CA ILE A 27 -13.61 -3.54 22.55
C ILE A 27 -12.28 -3.18 23.23
N LEU A 28 -11.99 -1.89 23.40
CA LEU A 28 -10.71 -1.44 23.97
C LEU A 28 -10.56 -1.83 25.44
N PHE A 29 -11.65 -1.86 26.20
CA PHE A 29 -11.65 -2.27 27.62
C PHE A 29 -11.86 -3.77 27.86
N ALA A 30 -12.00 -4.57 26.79
CA ALA A 30 -12.16 -6.03 26.92
C ALA A 30 -10.88 -6.75 27.39
N GLY A 31 -9.73 -6.10 27.40
CA GLY A 31 -8.45 -6.68 27.82
C GLY A 31 -7.89 -7.72 26.83
N SER A 32 -8.22 -7.58 25.55
CA SER A 32 -7.75 -8.51 24.51
C SER A 32 -6.26 -8.32 24.24
N ASP A 33 -5.53 -9.40 23.95
CA ASP A 33 -4.11 -9.35 23.56
C ASP A 33 -3.91 -8.86 22.13
N THR A 34 -4.97 -8.85 21.32
CA THR A 34 -4.92 -8.42 19.91
C THR A 34 -6.14 -7.56 19.57
N LEU A 35 -5.91 -6.42 18.95
CA LEU A 35 -6.95 -5.53 18.44
C LEU A 35 -6.92 -5.50 16.90
N LEU A 36 -8.10 -5.74 16.32
CA LEU A 36 -8.36 -5.57 14.88
C LEU A 36 -9.32 -4.40 14.71
N LEU A 37 -8.83 -3.29 14.16
CA LEU A 37 -9.61 -2.05 14.05
C LEU A 37 -9.74 -1.67 12.56
N ASP A 38 -10.96 -1.48 12.13
CA ASP A 38 -11.29 -1.00 10.78
C ASP A 38 -11.90 0.40 10.88
N GLU A 39 -11.15 1.40 10.35
CA GLU A 39 -11.50 2.82 10.37
C GLU A 39 -11.99 3.31 11.75
N PRO A 40 -11.19 3.11 12.83
CA PRO A 40 -11.64 3.36 14.21
C PRO A 40 -11.89 4.84 14.52
N THR A 41 -11.30 5.76 13.75
CA THR A 41 -11.46 7.22 13.92
C THR A 41 -12.73 7.76 13.27
N ASN A 42 -13.43 6.97 12.43
CA ASN A 42 -14.66 7.41 11.80
C ASN A 42 -15.74 7.73 12.84
N HIS A 43 -16.37 8.89 12.68
CA HIS A 43 -17.43 9.40 13.57
C HIS A 43 -16.98 9.75 14.99
N LEU A 44 -15.68 9.88 15.24
CA LEU A 44 -15.15 10.41 16.47
C LEU A 44 -15.02 11.93 16.37
N ASP A 45 -15.36 12.62 17.48
CA ASP A 45 -14.95 14.01 17.67
C ASP A 45 -13.45 14.10 18.02
N ILE A 46 -12.91 15.31 18.00
CA ILE A 46 -11.48 15.55 18.23
C ILE A 46 -11.02 15.00 19.59
N ASP A 47 -11.83 15.18 20.63
CA ASP A 47 -11.47 14.70 21.97
C ASP A 47 -11.42 13.18 22.05
N ALA A 48 -12.41 12.51 21.45
CA ALA A 48 -12.46 11.04 21.40
C ALA A 48 -11.31 10.48 20.54
N LYS A 49 -10.96 11.15 19.43
CA LYS A 49 -9.81 10.77 18.60
C LYS A 49 -8.50 10.90 19.37
N THR A 50 -8.27 12.04 20.03
CA THR A 50 -7.05 12.26 20.84
C THR A 50 -6.92 11.21 21.95
N TRP A 51 -8.04 10.90 22.62
CA TRP A 51 -8.06 9.85 23.63
C TRP A 51 -7.72 8.47 23.02
N LEU A 52 -8.30 8.12 21.87
CA LEU A 52 -8.03 6.85 21.19
C LEU A 52 -6.55 6.73 20.81
N LEU A 53 -5.96 7.79 20.26
CA LEU A 53 -4.54 7.82 19.91
C LEU A 53 -3.67 7.58 21.14
N GLY A 54 -3.94 8.26 22.25
CA GLY A 54 -3.25 8.04 23.52
C GLY A 54 -3.35 6.59 23.99
N PHE A 55 -4.55 5.99 23.93
CA PHE A 55 -4.77 4.59 24.29
C PHE A 55 -3.97 3.64 23.41
N LEU A 56 -4.01 3.81 22.06
CA LEU A 56 -3.31 2.93 21.14
C LEU A 56 -1.79 3.01 21.24
N ARG A 57 -1.24 4.16 21.57
CA ARG A 57 0.20 4.34 21.82
C ARG A 57 0.69 3.59 23.05
N GLU A 58 -0.13 3.47 24.07
CA GLU A 58 0.20 2.75 25.31
C GLU A 58 -0.19 1.27 25.26
N TYR A 59 -0.96 0.87 24.24
CA TYR A 59 -1.42 -0.49 24.10
C TYR A 59 -0.25 -1.46 23.86
N ARG A 60 -0.12 -2.48 24.71
CA ARG A 60 0.99 -3.44 24.68
C ARG A 60 0.71 -4.70 23.88
N GLY A 61 -0.52 -4.93 23.47
CA GLY A 61 -0.91 -6.06 22.65
C GLY A 61 -0.58 -5.87 21.17
N ALA A 62 -0.95 -6.84 20.35
CA ALA A 62 -0.86 -6.72 18.91
C ALA A 62 -1.98 -5.82 18.38
N LEU A 63 -1.63 -4.88 17.47
CA LEU A 63 -2.58 -3.98 16.83
C LEU A 63 -2.51 -4.15 15.31
N LEU A 64 -3.63 -4.47 14.69
CA LEU A 64 -3.81 -4.38 13.24
C LEU A 64 -4.91 -3.35 12.97
N VAL A 65 -4.57 -2.28 12.26
CA VAL A 65 -5.50 -1.20 11.96
C VAL A 65 -5.55 -0.92 10.47
N ILE A 66 -6.75 -0.71 9.97
CA ILE A 66 -7.01 -0.16 8.64
C ILE A 66 -7.53 1.26 8.88
N SER A 67 -6.88 2.27 8.30
CA SER A 67 -7.31 3.65 8.44
C SER A 67 -6.78 4.52 7.29
N HIS A 68 -7.50 5.61 7.03
CA HIS A 68 -7.04 6.73 6.21
C HIS A 68 -6.62 7.95 7.04
N ASP A 69 -6.67 7.85 8.36
CA ASP A 69 -6.26 8.89 9.30
C ASP A 69 -4.74 8.89 9.45
N LEU A 70 -4.08 9.87 8.83
CA LEU A 70 -2.63 9.96 8.78
C LEU A 70 -1.99 10.14 10.15
N GLU A 71 -2.63 10.86 11.06
CA GLU A 71 -2.14 11.09 12.42
C GLU A 71 -2.11 9.76 13.20
N LEU A 72 -3.19 8.97 13.11
CA LEU A 72 -3.24 7.64 13.70
C LEU A 72 -2.15 6.74 13.12
N LEU A 73 -1.98 6.74 11.79
CA LEU A 73 -0.98 5.92 11.11
C LEU A 73 0.47 6.35 11.41
N ASP A 74 0.71 7.62 11.75
CA ASP A 74 2.06 8.05 12.13
C ASP A 74 2.36 7.90 13.62
N GLU A 75 1.35 7.98 14.49
CA GLU A 75 1.56 7.98 15.93
C GLU A 75 1.40 6.60 16.60
N ALA A 76 0.49 5.76 16.08
CA ALA A 76 0.12 4.51 16.77
C ALA A 76 0.72 3.24 16.14
N ILE A 77 1.32 3.32 14.94
CA ILE A 77 1.84 2.13 14.26
C ILE A 77 3.37 2.12 14.19
N THR A 78 3.92 0.92 14.08
CA THR A 78 5.37 0.67 13.90
C THR A 78 5.69 -0.08 12.61
N ARG A 79 4.68 -0.53 11.89
CA ARG A 79 4.81 -1.28 10.64
C ARG A 79 3.64 -0.99 9.71
N VAL A 80 3.88 -1.03 8.41
CA VAL A 80 2.85 -0.95 7.38
C VAL A 80 2.88 -2.22 6.55
N LEU A 81 1.73 -2.86 6.39
CA LEU A 81 1.52 -3.97 5.48
C LEU A 81 0.90 -3.43 4.20
N HIS A 82 1.72 -3.30 3.16
CA HIS A 82 1.26 -2.84 1.86
C HIS A 82 0.80 -4.02 1.01
N LEU A 83 -0.46 -3.99 0.57
CA LEU A 83 -1.00 -4.94 -0.39
C LEU A 83 -0.61 -4.50 -1.80
N ASP A 84 0.39 -5.17 -2.38
CA ASP A 84 0.85 -4.91 -3.75
C ASP A 84 0.14 -5.88 -4.71
N ARG A 85 -0.59 -5.33 -5.66
CA ARG A 85 -1.28 -6.08 -6.70
C ARG A 85 -0.97 -5.46 -8.05
N PRO A 86 0.12 -5.89 -8.72
CA PRO A 86 0.61 -5.26 -9.95
C PRO A 86 -0.39 -5.32 -11.11
N GLN A 87 -1.21 -6.38 -11.18
CA GLN A 87 -2.25 -6.56 -12.21
C GLN A 87 -3.51 -7.15 -11.57
N GLU A 88 -4.68 -6.89 -12.16
CA GLU A 88 -5.97 -7.35 -11.63
C GLU A 88 -6.07 -8.88 -11.49
N GLU A 89 -5.39 -9.63 -12.37
CA GLU A 89 -5.39 -11.09 -12.39
C GLU A 89 -4.21 -11.71 -11.62
N SER A 90 -3.27 -10.90 -11.12
CA SER A 90 -2.12 -11.40 -10.38
C SER A 90 -2.46 -11.73 -8.93
N VAL A 91 -1.80 -12.75 -8.38
CA VAL A 91 -1.83 -13.01 -6.94
C VAL A 91 -1.16 -11.83 -6.24
N GLY A 92 -1.93 -11.11 -5.42
CA GLY A 92 -1.41 -9.99 -4.64
C GLY A 92 -0.34 -10.47 -3.67
N SER A 93 0.64 -9.61 -3.41
CA SER A 93 1.66 -9.84 -2.40
C SER A 93 1.56 -8.83 -1.27
N ILE A 94 1.99 -9.24 -0.07
CA ILE A 94 2.08 -8.34 1.08
C ILE A 94 3.55 -7.95 1.24
N VAL A 95 3.81 -6.65 1.19
CA VAL A 95 5.14 -6.09 1.44
C VAL A 95 5.11 -5.38 2.80
N GLU A 96 5.98 -5.82 3.72
CA GLU A 96 6.10 -5.21 5.04
C GLU A 96 7.12 -4.08 4.99
N TYR A 97 6.72 -2.90 5.47
CA TYR A 97 7.60 -1.76 5.74
C TYR A 97 7.63 -1.48 7.23
N ARG A 98 8.82 -1.35 7.80
CA ARG A 98 9.01 -0.96 9.20
C ARG A 98 9.02 0.55 9.32
N GLY A 99 8.40 1.04 10.38
CA GLY A 99 8.32 2.47 10.68
C GLY A 99 6.89 3.02 10.62
N THR A 100 6.77 4.34 10.64
CA THR A 100 5.51 5.08 10.55
C THR A 100 5.00 5.13 9.11
N TYR A 101 3.80 5.62 8.91
CA TYR A 101 3.22 5.78 7.57
C TYR A 101 4.03 6.76 6.70
N THR A 102 4.51 7.87 7.27
CA THR A 102 5.39 8.82 6.57
C THR A 102 6.70 8.15 6.12
N GLN A 103 7.30 7.32 6.96
CA GLN A 103 8.51 6.56 6.60
C GLN A 103 8.23 5.51 5.52
N TYR A 104 7.08 4.85 5.59
CA TYR A 104 6.62 3.94 4.53
C TYR A 104 6.51 4.66 3.18
N LEU A 105 5.85 5.83 3.12
CA LEU A 105 5.71 6.57 1.86
C LEU A 105 7.07 6.88 1.20
N SER A 106 8.04 7.33 2.00
CA SER A 106 9.39 7.63 1.49
C SER A 106 10.13 6.36 1.03
N SER A 107 10.01 5.26 1.78
CA SER A 107 10.62 3.97 1.42
C SER A 107 10.01 3.41 0.15
N ARG A 108 8.68 3.45 0.04
CA ARG A 108 7.96 3.02 -1.15
C ARG A 108 8.37 3.82 -2.39
N ALA A 109 8.42 5.14 -2.30
CA ALA A 109 8.87 5.99 -3.40
C ALA A 109 10.30 5.65 -3.86
N ALA A 110 11.21 5.37 -2.92
CA ALA A 110 12.57 4.94 -3.23
C ALA A 110 12.60 3.56 -3.91
N ASP A 111 11.77 2.63 -3.47
CA ASP A 111 11.66 1.29 -4.08
C ASP A 111 11.09 1.36 -5.49
N GLU A 112 10.04 2.16 -5.71
CA GLU A 112 9.46 2.40 -7.04
C GLU A 112 10.47 3.03 -7.99
N ALA A 113 11.24 4.02 -7.53
CA ALA A 113 12.30 4.64 -8.32
C ALA A 113 13.42 3.64 -8.69
N ARG A 114 13.81 2.77 -7.75
CA ARG A 114 14.79 1.70 -8.02
C ARG A 114 14.26 0.69 -9.04
N ARG A 115 13.01 0.26 -8.91
CA ARG A 115 12.35 -0.65 -9.87
C ARG A 115 12.29 -0.01 -11.27
N ALA A 116 11.85 1.24 -11.36
CA ALA A 116 11.78 1.97 -12.63
C ALA A 116 13.15 2.09 -13.30
N LYS A 117 14.19 2.43 -12.54
CA LYS A 117 15.56 2.50 -13.05
C LYS A 117 16.04 1.14 -13.57
N LYS A 118 15.81 0.07 -12.81
CA LYS A 118 16.19 -1.29 -13.20
C LYS A 118 15.46 -1.74 -14.47
N ALA A 119 14.15 -1.52 -14.54
CA ALA A 119 13.35 -1.84 -15.73
C ALA A 119 13.87 -1.08 -16.98
N SER A 120 14.09 0.23 -16.87
CA SER A 120 14.65 1.04 -17.96
C SER A 120 16.03 0.57 -18.40
N MET A 121 16.90 0.17 -17.47
CA MET A 121 18.22 -0.39 -17.81
C MET A 121 18.11 -1.73 -18.54
N GLN A 122 17.21 -2.62 -18.08
CA GLN A 122 16.96 -3.91 -18.75
C GLN A 122 16.41 -3.71 -20.17
N GLU A 123 15.45 -2.80 -20.35
CA GLU A 123 14.88 -2.49 -21.68
C GLU A 123 15.94 -1.93 -22.65
N LYS A 124 16.77 -1.02 -22.18
CA LYS A 124 17.87 -0.47 -23.00
C LYS A 124 18.90 -1.53 -23.39
N GLU A 125 19.25 -2.43 -22.45
CA GLU A 125 20.20 -3.51 -22.74
C GLU A 125 19.59 -4.55 -23.71
N MET A 126 18.31 -4.89 -23.54
CA MET A 126 17.60 -5.77 -24.47
C MET A 126 17.54 -5.16 -25.87
N ALA A 127 17.16 -3.89 -25.99
CA ALA A 127 17.12 -3.19 -27.28
C ALA A 127 18.50 -3.14 -27.94
N ARG A 128 19.56 -2.90 -27.15
CA ARG A 128 20.96 -2.92 -27.64
C ARG A 128 21.36 -4.29 -28.16
N LEU A 129 21.07 -5.35 -27.41
CA LEU A 129 21.37 -6.74 -27.78
C LEU A 129 20.57 -7.17 -29.00
N GLN A 130 19.28 -6.82 -29.08
CA GLN A 130 18.44 -7.10 -30.23
C GLN A 130 18.99 -6.43 -31.49
N GLY A 131 19.41 -5.17 -31.42
CA GLY A 131 20.03 -4.49 -32.55
C GLY A 131 21.37 -5.10 -33.01
N VAL A 132 22.04 -5.88 -32.14
CA VAL A 132 23.22 -6.68 -32.57
C VAL A 132 22.79 -7.94 -33.28
N VAL A 133 21.76 -8.64 -32.78
CA VAL A 133 21.20 -9.83 -33.44
C VAL A 133 20.71 -9.47 -34.83
N ASP A 134 19.97 -8.39 -35.00
CA ASP A 134 19.39 -7.93 -36.26
C ASP A 134 20.48 -7.63 -37.31
N ARG A 135 21.63 -7.05 -36.90
CA ARG A 135 22.74 -6.72 -37.77
C ARG A 135 23.59 -7.93 -38.23
N PHE A 136 23.69 -8.92 -37.34
CA PHE A 136 24.64 -10.04 -37.56
C PHE A 136 23.97 -11.40 -37.73
N GLY A 137 22.69 -11.56 -37.40
CA GLY A 137 21.97 -12.83 -37.46
C GLY A 137 21.87 -13.44 -38.88
N ALA A 138 21.87 -12.60 -39.90
CA ALA A 138 21.83 -13.05 -41.32
C ALA A 138 23.16 -13.61 -41.86
N LYS A 139 24.27 -13.48 -41.11
CA LYS A 139 25.59 -13.96 -41.58
C LYS A 139 25.93 -15.32 -40.95
N ALA A 140 26.03 -16.36 -41.77
CA ALA A 140 26.31 -17.73 -41.31
C ALA A 140 27.57 -17.82 -40.41
N SER A 141 28.62 -17.03 -40.71
CA SER A 141 29.84 -16.97 -39.88
C SER A 141 29.68 -16.41 -38.49
N LYS A 142 28.52 -15.80 -38.18
CA LYS A 142 28.21 -15.16 -36.87
C LYS A 142 26.99 -15.80 -36.17
N ALA A 143 26.43 -16.87 -36.70
CA ALA A 143 25.26 -17.54 -36.16
C ALA A 143 25.44 -17.96 -34.68
N ALA A 144 26.61 -18.52 -34.34
CA ALA A 144 26.90 -18.91 -32.95
C ALA A 144 26.92 -17.73 -31.98
N MET A 145 27.41 -16.58 -32.43
CA MET A 145 27.41 -15.32 -31.64
C MET A 145 25.98 -14.81 -31.46
N ALA A 146 25.17 -14.81 -32.53
CA ALA A 146 23.77 -14.40 -32.47
C ALA A 146 22.98 -15.23 -31.44
N HIS A 147 23.11 -16.55 -31.51
CA HIS A 147 22.47 -17.48 -30.57
C HIS A 147 22.89 -17.28 -29.10
N SER A 148 24.18 -16.95 -28.88
CA SER A 148 24.65 -16.61 -27.52
C SER A 148 24.00 -15.33 -27.01
N ILE A 149 23.77 -14.32 -27.87
CA ILE A 149 23.11 -13.08 -27.51
C ILE A 149 21.61 -13.28 -27.26
N GLU A 150 20.93 -14.08 -28.08
CA GLU A 150 19.52 -14.48 -27.86
C GLU A 150 19.32 -15.15 -26.50
N LYS A 151 20.20 -16.08 -26.11
CA LYS A 151 20.18 -16.67 -24.75
C LYS A 151 20.36 -15.63 -23.67
N ARG A 152 21.14 -14.58 -23.90
CA ARG A 152 21.31 -13.49 -22.94
C ARG A 152 20.06 -12.63 -22.84
N ILE A 153 19.39 -12.35 -23.95
CA ILE A 153 18.10 -11.64 -23.96
C ILE A 153 17.08 -12.44 -23.19
N ALA A 154 16.92 -13.74 -23.45
CA ALA A 154 15.98 -14.61 -22.73
C ALA A 154 16.22 -14.59 -21.20
N ARG A 155 17.48 -14.61 -20.74
CA ARG A 155 17.79 -14.50 -19.31
C ARG A 155 17.40 -13.13 -18.71
N ILE A 156 17.49 -12.05 -19.48
CA ILE A 156 17.06 -10.72 -19.03
C ILE A 156 15.53 -10.69 -18.96
N GLU A 157 14.83 -11.31 -19.91
CA GLU A 157 13.37 -11.45 -19.94
C GLU A 157 12.85 -12.23 -18.72
N ASP A 158 13.47 -13.38 -18.40
CA ASP A 158 13.13 -14.17 -17.21
C ASP A 158 13.28 -13.40 -15.90
N THR A 159 14.21 -12.45 -15.86
CA THR A 159 14.48 -11.60 -14.68
C THR A 159 13.93 -10.19 -14.82
N LYS A 160 13.05 -9.97 -15.80
CA LYS A 160 12.49 -8.65 -16.09
C LYS A 160 11.71 -8.12 -14.88
N VAL A 161 12.10 -6.93 -14.44
CA VAL A 161 11.39 -6.22 -13.38
C VAL A 161 10.30 -5.38 -14.03
N GLU A 162 9.06 -5.60 -13.61
CA GLU A 162 7.97 -4.72 -14.03
C GLU A 162 8.22 -3.32 -13.46
N GLY A 163 8.17 -2.33 -14.34
CA GLY A 163 8.22 -0.93 -13.93
C GLY A 163 6.97 -0.57 -13.13
N PRO A 164 6.99 0.55 -12.40
CA PRO A 164 5.82 0.99 -11.65
C PRO A 164 4.62 1.12 -12.59
N THR A 165 3.49 0.58 -12.15
CA THR A 165 2.22 0.70 -12.87
C THR A 165 1.89 2.19 -13.02
N LYS A 166 1.81 2.69 -14.22
CA LYS A 166 1.38 4.08 -14.45
C LYS A 166 -0.07 4.18 -14.02
N ASP A 167 -0.35 4.98 -13.00
CA ASP A 167 -1.72 5.31 -12.62
C ASP A 167 -2.48 5.75 -13.87
N LYS A 168 -3.55 5.03 -14.19
CA LYS A 168 -4.45 5.41 -15.28
C LYS A 168 -5.12 6.72 -14.86
N LYS A 169 -4.61 7.85 -15.36
CA LYS A 169 -5.24 9.14 -15.14
C LYS A 169 -6.62 9.11 -15.78
N LEU A 170 -7.65 9.08 -14.95
CA LEU A 170 -9.02 9.20 -15.40
C LEU A 170 -9.21 10.61 -16.00
N LYS A 171 -9.36 10.70 -17.32
CA LYS A 171 -9.70 11.96 -17.98
C LYS A 171 -11.22 12.14 -17.91
N VAL A 172 -11.71 12.78 -16.86
CA VAL A 172 -13.11 13.17 -16.78
C VAL A 172 -13.27 14.48 -17.58
N ARG A 173 -14.08 14.42 -18.63
CA ARG A 173 -14.57 15.63 -19.33
C ARG A 173 -15.92 15.99 -18.74
N PHE A 174 -16.01 17.12 -18.08
CA PHE A 174 -17.31 17.67 -17.71
C PHE A 174 -17.94 18.33 -18.95
N PRO A 175 -19.22 18.12 -19.22
CA PRO A 175 -19.94 18.87 -20.24
C PRO A 175 -19.92 20.36 -19.86
N GLU A 176 -19.86 21.24 -20.86
CA GLU A 176 -20.00 22.67 -20.61
C GLU A 176 -21.39 22.95 -20.01
N PRO A 177 -21.49 23.84 -19.01
CA PRO A 177 -22.79 24.21 -18.45
C PRO A 177 -23.64 24.87 -19.52
N PRO A 178 -24.96 24.66 -19.49
CA PRO A 178 -25.89 25.23 -20.44
C PRO A 178 -25.95 26.75 -20.39
#